data_0e8d617f645beab40dd7c2df797c6642
#
_entry.id   0e8d617f645beab40dd7c2df797c6642
#
_cell.length_a   1.000
_cell.length_b   1.000
_cell.length_c   1.000
_cell.angle_alpha   90.00
_cell.angle_beta   90.00
_cell.angle_gamma   90.00
#
_symmetry.space_group_name_H-M   'P 1'
#
loop_
_entity.id
_entity.type
_entity.pdbx_description
1 polymer ?
#
loop_
_entity_poly.entity_id
_entity_poly.type
_entity_poly.pdbx_seq_one_letter_code
_entity_poly.pdbx_strand_id
1 'polypeptide(L)'
;TNLRKTMAVISVSDALLAFLNNKRVYFSPFGNDKVSGRFRAGENLHFTSDVRIEPYSCYINGSFLFSIGSFSFSRSVFAPNTQVGRYCSIGARVSILGVNHPISRFTTSNVTYDRQAITSVQYFEDHPEISNFQVNNNEPANSLGVTIGNDVWIGEDVSISRGVTVGDGAILA
;
A
#
# COMPACT_ATOMS: atom_id res chain seq x y z
N THR A 1 2.59 22.21 -6.42
CA THR A 1 2.39 21.41 -7.65
C THR A 1 2.53 19.96 -7.26
N ASN A 2 1.40 19.26 -7.02
CA ASN A 2 1.38 17.82 -6.84
C ASN A 2 1.71 17.15 -8.18
N LEU A 3 2.97 16.86 -8.42
CA LEU A 3 3.38 15.94 -9.49
C LEU A 3 2.66 14.61 -9.21
N ARG A 4 1.76 14.20 -10.07
CA ARG A 4 1.16 12.86 -10.01
C ARG A 4 2.31 11.86 -10.09
N LYS A 5 2.54 11.13 -9.02
CA LYS A 5 3.51 10.04 -8.98
C LYS A 5 3.10 9.01 -10.03
N THR A 6 3.96 8.78 -11.01
CA THR A 6 3.67 7.83 -12.08
C THR A 6 3.93 6.42 -11.57
N MET A 7 2.92 5.56 -11.68
CA MET A 7 3.07 4.13 -11.43
C MET A 7 3.87 3.51 -12.56
N ALA A 8 4.89 2.77 -12.22
CA ALA A 8 5.70 1.98 -13.14
C ALA A 8 5.50 0.48 -12.86
N VAL A 9 5.66 -0.32 -13.90
CA VAL A 9 5.56 -1.77 -13.83
C VAL A 9 6.78 -2.37 -14.52
N ILE A 10 7.39 -3.37 -13.90
CA ILE A 10 8.50 -4.13 -14.49
C ILE A 10 8.23 -5.63 -14.33
N SER A 11 8.40 -6.39 -15.41
CA SER A 11 8.27 -7.85 -15.36
C SER A 11 9.45 -8.49 -14.65
N VAL A 12 9.16 -9.44 -13.80
CA VAL A 12 10.17 -10.21 -13.06
C VAL A 12 10.94 -11.09 -14.03
N SER A 13 12.25 -11.02 -13.98
CA SER A 13 13.19 -11.83 -14.70
C SER A 13 14.39 -12.19 -13.80
N ASP A 14 15.12 -13.24 -14.16
CA ASP A 14 16.34 -13.62 -13.43
C ASP A 14 17.36 -12.48 -13.37
N ALA A 15 17.47 -11.70 -14.45
CA ALA A 15 18.35 -10.53 -14.51
C ALA A 15 17.91 -9.44 -13.53
N LEU A 16 16.62 -9.17 -13.41
CA LEU A 16 16.08 -8.22 -12.44
C LEU A 16 16.32 -8.69 -11.01
N LEU A 17 16.05 -9.98 -10.72
CA LEU A 17 16.27 -10.54 -9.39
C LEU A 17 17.76 -10.53 -9.00
N ALA A 18 18.65 -10.84 -9.92
CA ALA A 18 20.09 -10.75 -9.73
C ALA A 18 20.54 -9.30 -9.48
N PHE A 19 19.99 -8.33 -10.21
CA PHE A 19 20.24 -6.92 -10.00
C PHE A 19 19.79 -6.47 -8.60
N LEU A 20 18.57 -6.80 -8.18
CA LEU A 20 18.03 -6.44 -6.87
C LEU A 20 18.84 -7.10 -5.73
N ASN A 21 19.21 -8.37 -5.89
CA ASN A 21 20.09 -9.06 -4.95
C ASN A 21 21.46 -8.39 -4.83
N ASN A 22 22.07 -7.96 -5.95
CA ASN A 22 23.30 -7.18 -5.94
C ASN A 22 23.14 -5.84 -5.20
N LYS A 23 21.97 -5.24 -5.27
CA LYS A 23 21.62 -4.02 -4.51
C LYS A 23 21.21 -4.32 -3.07
N ARG A 24 21.31 -5.60 -2.63
CA ARG A 24 20.93 -6.06 -1.28
C ARG A 24 19.44 -5.82 -0.97
N VAL A 25 18.59 -5.96 -1.99
CA VAL A 25 17.13 -5.95 -1.86
C VAL A 25 16.62 -7.38 -2.01
N TYR A 26 15.94 -7.89 -0.99
CA TYR A 26 15.58 -9.28 -0.86
C TYR A 26 14.05 -9.47 -0.86
N PHE A 27 13.64 -10.71 -1.20
CA PHE A 27 12.23 -11.12 -1.24
C PHE A 27 11.97 -12.41 -0.45
N SER A 28 12.97 -12.90 0.26
CA SER A 28 12.86 -14.06 1.13
C SER A 28 13.48 -13.74 2.49
N PRO A 29 12.89 -14.21 3.59
CA PRO A 29 13.46 -14.03 4.93
C PRO A 29 14.63 -14.98 5.21
N PHE A 30 14.91 -15.95 4.31
CA PHE A 30 15.92 -16.99 4.53
C PHE A 30 17.21 -16.70 3.78
N GLY A 31 18.31 -16.74 4.50
CA GLY A 31 19.62 -16.40 3.96
C GLY A 31 20.16 -17.34 2.87
N ASN A 32 19.62 -18.54 2.73
CA ASN A 32 19.92 -19.51 1.68
C ASN A 32 19.09 -19.34 0.40
N ASP A 33 18.02 -18.53 0.43
CA ASP A 33 17.15 -18.23 -0.71
C ASP A 33 17.35 -16.76 -1.14
N LYS A 34 18.52 -16.46 -1.68
CA LYS A 34 18.87 -15.09 -2.11
C LYS A 34 18.17 -14.65 -3.39
N VAL A 35 17.73 -15.59 -4.22
CA VAL A 35 17.09 -15.30 -5.53
C VAL A 35 15.61 -15.66 -5.50
N SER A 36 15.04 -15.66 -4.34
CA SER A 36 13.60 -15.74 -4.10
C SER A 36 12.82 -16.59 -5.10
N GLY A 37 12.66 -17.88 -4.81
CA GLY A 37 11.68 -18.76 -5.48
C GLY A 37 10.22 -18.32 -5.32
N ARG A 38 9.98 -17.16 -4.72
CA ARG A 38 8.68 -16.54 -4.54
C ARG A 38 8.05 -16.03 -5.84
N PHE A 39 8.87 -15.52 -6.75
CA PHE A 39 8.38 -14.99 -8.01
C PHE A 39 8.38 -16.05 -9.11
N ARG A 40 7.32 -16.01 -9.93
CA ARG A 40 7.25 -16.78 -11.17
C ARG A 40 7.60 -15.88 -12.35
N ALA A 41 8.15 -16.47 -13.41
CA ALA A 41 8.41 -15.74 -14.65
C ALA A 41 7.11 -15.11 -15.17
N GLY A 42 7.18 -13.83 -15.54
CA GLY A 42 6.04 -13.05 -16.02
C GLY A 42 5.22 -12.35 -14.94
N GLU A 43 5.49 -12.56 -13.65
CA GLU A 43 4.92 -11.71 -12.60
C GLU A 43 5.49 -10.27 -12.69
N ASN A 44 4.74 -9.30 -12.19
CA ASN A 44 5.10 -7.90 -12.28
C ASN A 44 5.39 -7.31 -10.90
N LEU A 45 6.41 -6.47 -10.82
CA LEU A 45 6.63 -5.55 -9.70
C LEU A 45 6.08 -4.18 -10.05
N HIS A 46 5.38 -3.56 -9.11
CA HIS A 46 4.74 -2.26 -9.24
C HIS A 46 5.41 -1.27 -8.28
N PHE A 47 5.73 -0.09 -8.76
CA PHE A 47 6.36 0.95 -7.94
C PHE A 47 6.07 2.35 -8.48
N THR A 48 6.32 3.38 -7.69
CA THR A 48 6.28 4.76 -8.15
C THR A 48 7.67 5.26 -8.50
N SER A 49 7.77 6.23 -9.40
CA SER A 49 9.05 6.79 -9.88
C SER A 49 9.91 7.41 -8.76
N ASP A 50 9.33 7.68 -7.60
CA ASP A 50 9.99 8.26 -6.44
C ASP A 50 10.31 7.24 -5.33
N VAL A 51 10.06 5.95 -5.55
CA VAL A 51 10.37 4.90 -4.59
C VAL A 51 11.86 4.89 -4.24
N ARG A 52 12.18 4.80 -2.97
CA ARG A 52 13.55 4.72 -2.45
C ARG A 52 13.73 3.45 -1.64
N ILE A 53 14.57 2.57 -2.11
CA ILE A 53 14.84 1.28 -1.48
C ILE A 53 16.31 1.26 -1.06
N GLU A 54 16.55 1.21 0.24
CA GLU A 54 17.91 1.13 0.76
C GLU A 54 18.42 -0.33 0.71
N PRO A 55 19.74 -0.54 0.67
CA PRO A 55 20.33 -1.87 0.79
C PRO A 55 19.95 -2.57 2.10
N TYR A 56 19.99 -3.90 2.09
CA TYR A 56 19.64 -4.76 3.24
C TYR A 56 18.18 -4.64 3.67
N SER A 57 17.27 -4.45 2.72
CA SER A 57 15.84 -4.43 2.92
C SER A 57 15.15 -5.65 2.34
N CYS A 58 13.97 -6.02 2.87
CA CYS A 58 13.28 -7.23 2.47
C CYS A 58 11.77 -7.05 2.35
N TYR A 59 11.22 -7.41 1.18
CA TYR A 59 9.80 -7.51 0.91
C TYR A 59 9.40 -8.99 0.88
N ILE A 60 8.83 -9.51 1.97
CA ILE A 60 8.52 -10.93 2.08
C ILE A 60 7.27 -11.29 1.28
N ASN A 61 6.30 -10.37 1.16
CA ASN A 61 5.05 -10.59 0.44
C ASN A 61 4.73 -9.45 -0.54
N GLY A 62 3.86 -9.76 -1.52
CA GLY A 62 3.30 -8.81 -2.47
C GLY A 62 4.24 -8.41 -3.60
N SER A 63 3.70 -7.69 -4.55
CA SER A 63 4.38 -7.21 -5.76
C SER A 63 4.47 -5.69 -5.84
N PHE A 64 4.03 -4.98 -4.82
CA PHE A 64 4.16 -3.53 -4.71
C PHE A 64 5.41 -3.18 -3.91
N LEU A 65 6.28 -2.38 -4.53
CA LEU A 65 7.45 -1.83 -3.86
C LEU A 65 7.11 -0.43 -3.35
N PHE A 66 7.36 -0.22 -2.09
CA PHE A 66 7.24 1.06 -1.39
C PHE A 66 8.61 1.46 -0.83
N SER A 67 8.78 2.72 -0.42
CA SER A 67 10.05 3.16 0.14
C SER A 67 10.35 2.45 1.46
N ILE A 68 11.55 1.88 1.60
CA ILE A 68 11.97 1.13 2.78
C ILE A 68 13.45 1.35 3.08
N GLY A 69 13.75 1.57 4.35
CA GLY A 69 15.11 1.76 4.85
C GLY A 69 15.86 0.45 5.13
N SER A 70 17.16 0.57 5.32
CA SER A 70 18.07 -0.56 5.60
C SER A 70 17.67 -1.33 6.86
N PHE A 71 17.89 -2.63 6.84
CA PHE A 71 17.59 -3.57 7.94
C PHE A 71 16.11 -3.66 8.32
N SER A 72 15.24 -3.21 7.40
CA SER A 72 13.79 -3.34 7.54
C SER A 72 13.25 -4.46 6.69
N PHE A 73 12.21 -5.13 7.19
CA PHE A 73 11.47 -6.12 6.42
C PHE A 73 9.96 -5.95 6.61
N SER A 74 9.20 -6.37 5.59
CA SER A 74 7.75 -6.41 5.66
C SER A 74 7.20 -7.77 5.20
N ARG A 75 6.33 -8.35 6.03
CA ARG A 75 5.47 -9.49 5.69
C ARG A 75 4.12 -9.04 5.14
N SER A 76 3.88 -7.73 5.10
CA SER A 76 2.64 -7.13 4.61
C SER A 76 2.86 -6.39 3.31
N VAL A 77 1.79 -6.25 2.54
CA VAL A 77 1.77 -5.53 1.26
C VAL A 77 1.24 -4.12 1.51
N PHE A 78 2.03 -3.12 1.16
CA PHE A 78 1.62 -1.73 1.26
C PHE A 78 1.51 -1.07 -0.12
N ALA A 79 0.71 -0.02 -0.18
CA ALA A 79 0.64 0.82 -1.36
C ALA A 79 1.99 1.55 -1.58
N PRO A 80 2.37 1.86 -2.84
CA PRO A 80 3.65 2.50 -3.17
C PRO A 80 3.87 3.87 -2.55
N ASN A 81 2.83 4.55 -2.05
CA ASN A 81 2.94 5.81 -1.33
C ASN A 81 3.27 5.67 0.17
N THR A 82 3.49 4.44 0.64
CA THR A 82 3.96 4.17 2.00
C THR A 82 5.46 4.40 2.10
N GLN A 83 5.91 4.92 3.24
CA GLN A 83 7.32 5.10 3.56
C GLN A 83 7.64 4.37 4.86
N VAL A 84 8.68 3.55 4.84
CA VAL A 84 9.16 2.80 6.01
C VAL A 84 10.62 3.18 6.25
N GLY A 85 10.93 3.55 7.48
CA GLY A 85 12.29 3.86 7.92
C GLY A 85 13.19 2.64 8.03
N ARG A 86 14.31 2.78 8.71
CA ARG A 86 15.32 1.74 8.96
C ARG A 86 14.99 0.92 10.18
N TYR A 87 15.50 -0.31 10.25
CA TYR A 87 15.40 -1.23 11.40
C TYR A 87 13.95 -1.63 11.77
N CYS A 88 13.01 -1.55 10.83
CA CYS A 88 11.62 -1.86 11.08
C CYS A 88 11.30 -3.34 10.88
N SER A 89 10.50 -3.88 11.79
CA SER A 89 9.98 -5.26 11.72
C SER A 89 8.46 -5.22 11.54
N ILE A 90 7.97 -5.57 10.35
CA ILE A 90 6.54 -5.48 10.03
C ILE A 90 5.96 -6.89 9.84
N GLY A 91 4.99 -7.22 10.69
CA GLY A 91 4.27 -8.48 10.72
C GLY A 91 3.41 -8.74 9.48
N ALA A 92 2.79 -9.90 9.46
CA ALA A 92 1.85 -10.27 8.40
C ALA A 92 0.48 -9.58 8.60
N ARG A 93 -0.26 -9.41 7.50
CA ARG A 93 -1.65 -8.90 7.51
C ARG A 93 -1.81 -7.51 8.16
N VAL A 94 -0.73 -6.72 8.21
CA VAL A 94 -0.84 -5.30 8.55
C VAL A 94 -1.56 -4.59 7.40
N SER A 95 -2.65 -3.90 7.70
CA SER A 95 -3.49 -3.24 6.71
C SER A 95 -3.49 -1.73 6.87
N ILE A 96 -3.46 -1.00 5.75
CA ILE A 96 -3.76 0.42 5.74
C ILE A 96 -5.23 0.57 5.36
N LEU A 97 -6.02 1.18 6.27
CA LEU A 97 -7.46 1.32 6.11
C LEU A 97 -7.80 2.12 4.84
N GLY A 98 -8.88 1.72 4.18
CA GLY A 98 -9.37 2.35 2.97
C GLY A 98 -10.02 3.71 3.19
N VAL A 99 -11.03 4.01 2.36
CA VAL A 99 -11.78 5.27 2.41
C VAL A 99 -12.61 5.36 3.68
N ASN A 100 -12.57 6.52 4.34
CA ASN A 100 -13.50 6.80 5.44
C ASN A 100 -14.90 7.09 4.90
N HIS A 101 -15.91 6.64 5.62
CA HIS A 101 -17.29 7.04 5.34
C HIS A 101 -17.53 8.48 5.83
N PRO A 102 -18.31 9.29 5.09
CA PRO A 102 -18.60 10.66 5.49
C PRO A 102 -19.51 10.68 6.72
N ILE A 103 -19.00 11.21 7.83
CA ILE A 103 -19.76 11.32 9.09
C ILE A 103 -20.58 12.62 9.22
N SER A 104 -20.37 13.56 8.30
CA SER A 104 -21.07 14.85 8.25
C SER A 104 -22.36 14.83 7.43
N ARG A 105 -22.71 13.70 6.84
CA ARG A 105 -23.91 13.52 6.02
C ARG A 105 -25.04 12.87 6.83
N PHE A 106 -26.27 12.93 6.31
CA PHE A 106 -27.43 12.29 6.95
C PHE A 106 -27.32 10.77 7.07
N THR A 107 -26.44 10.15 6.26
CA THR A 107 -26.10 8.73 6.31
C THR A 107 -24.63 8.51 5.94
N THR A 108 -24.00 7.51 6.51
CA THR A 108 -22.65 7.05 6.14
C THR A 108 -22.66 6.13 4.91
N SER A 109 -23.82 5.80 4.39
CA SER A 109 -23.97 4.92 3.23
C SER A 109 -23.29 5.49 1.99
N ASN A 110 -22.73 4.60 1.17
CA ASN A 110 -22.09 4.92 -0.09
C ASN A 110 -23.05 5.53 -1.13
N VAL A 111 -24.35 5.39 -0.99
CA VAL A 111 -25.36 6.02 -1.86
C VAL A 111 -25.17 7.55 -1.97
N THR A 112 -24.57 8.18 -0.95
CA THR A 112 -24.36 9.63 -0.94
C THR A 112 -23.05 10.08 -1.59
N TYR A 113 -22.11 9.18 -1.91
CA TYR A 113 -20.79 9.57 -2.42
C TYR A 113 -20.22 8.65 -3.50
N ASP A 114 -20.81 7.47 -3.75
CA ASP A 114 -20.30 6.53 -4.73
C ASP A 114 -21.40 6.14 -5.75
N ARG A 115 -21.35 6.78 -6.91
CA ARG A 115 -22.28 6.46 -8.02
C ARG A 115 -21.97 5.15 -8.72
N GLN A 116 -20.81 4.55 -8.47
CA GLN A 116 -20.40 3.30 -9.12
C GLN A 116 -20.75 2.07 -8.28
N ALA A 117 -21.13 2.25 -7.02
CA ALA A 117 -21.63 1.16 -6.21
C ALA A 117 -22.87 0.55 -6.83
N ILE A 118 -22.88 -0.78 -7.03
CA ILE A 118 -23.97 -1.46 -7.74
C ILE A 118 -25.35 -1.17 -7.16
N THR A 119 -25.44 -1.06 -5.83
CA THR A 119 -26.71 -0.71 -5.15
C THR A 119 -27.18 0.70 -5.47
N SER A 120 -26.25 1.65 -5.63
CA SER A 120 -26.57 3.01 -6.03
C SER A 120 -26.98 3.09 -7.49
N VAL A 121 -26.23 2.39 -8.37
CA VAL A 121 -26.53 2.33 -9.80
C VAL A 121 -27.95 1.80 -10.02
N GLN A 122 -28.26 0.62 -9.46
CA GLN A 122 -29.56 0.00 -9.65
C GLN A 122 -30.69 0.84 -9.07
N TYR A 123 -30.50 1.43 -7.90
CA TYR A 123 -31.53 2.29 -7.31
C TYR A 123 -31.86 3.51 -8.17
N PHE A 124 -30.84 4.16 -8.75
CA PHE A 124 -31.06 5.31 -9.63
C PHE A 124 -31.62 4.92 -11.00
N GLU A 125 -31.39 3.70 -11.49
CA GLU A 125 -32.02 3.16 -12.68
C GLU A 125 -33.50 2.86 -12.45
N ASP A 126 -33.84 2.30 -11.30
CA ASP A 126 -35.21 1.97 -10.92
C ASP A 126 -36.04 3.23 -10.58
N HIS A 127 -35.37 4.35 -10.22
CA HIS A 127 -36.00 5.60 -9.80
C HIS A 127 -35.51 6.82 -10.59
N PRO A 128 -35.81 6.90 -11.90
CA PRO A 128 -35.36 8.00 -12.76
C PRO A 128 -35.88 9.38 -12.33
N GLU A 129 -36.95 9.44 -11.55
CA GLU A 129 -37.48 10.69 -10.98
C GLU A 129 -36.54 11.39 -10.01
N ILE A 130 -35.56 10.67 -9.42
CA ILE A 130 -34.57 11.23 -8.53
C ILE A 130 -33.22 11.48 -9.20
N SER A 131 -33.19 11.55 -10.52
CA SER A 131 -31.94 11.73 -11.32
C SER A 131 -31.14 12.99 -10.94
N ASN A 132 -31.76 13.97 -10.30
CA ASN A 132 -31.15 15.21 -9.83
C ASN A 132 -30.40 15.07 -8.49
N PHE A 133 -30.42 13.88 -7.87
CA PHE A 133 -29.68 13.68 -6.62
C PHE A 133 -28.18 13.88 -6.84
N GLN A 134 -27.60 14.85 -6.13
CA GLN A 134 -26.18 15.17 -6.24
C GLN A 134 -25.35 14.24 -5.35
N VAL A 135 -24.58 13.37 -5.99
CA VAL A 135 -23.59 12.54 -5.30
C VAL A 135 -22.27 13.31 -5.27
N ASN A 136 -21.87 13.76 -4.09
CA ASN A 136 -20.56 14.39 -3.89
C ASN A 136 -19.51 13.31 -3.65
N ASN A 137 -18.48 13.30 -4.47
CA ASN A 137 -17.37 12.36 -4.30
C ASN A 137 -16.74 12.49 -2.91
N ASN A 138 -16.40 11.34 -2.34
CA ASN A 138 -15.55 11.30 -1.16
C ASN A 138 -14.09 11.53 -1.56
N GLU A 139 -13.24 11.87 -0.60
CA GLU A 139 -11.81 11.99 -0.88
C GLU A 139 -11.23 10.66 -1.42
N PRO A 140 -10.30 10.71 -2.40
CA PRO A 140 -9.65 9.51 -2.92
C PRO A 140 -8.94 8.72 -1.80
N ALA A 141 -9.09 7.40 -1.79
CA ALA A 141 -8.54 6.51 -0.78
C ALA A 141 -7.01 6.63 -0.61
N ASN A 142 -6.29 6.93 -1.68
CA ASN A 142 -4.83 6.93 -1.78
C ASN A 142 -4.21 8.32 -1.68
N SER A 143 -4.97 9.36 -1.35
CA SER A 143 -4.44 10.72 -1.26
C SER A 143 -3.46 10.90 -0.09
N LEU A 144 -3.61 10.10 0.97
CA LEU A 144 -2.78 10.17 2.17
C LEU A 144 -1.95 8.88 2.34
N GLY A 145 -0.63 8.99 2.18
CA GLY A 145 0.31 7.92 2.48
C GLY A 145 0.49 7.70 3.99
N VAL A 146 1.03 6.55 4.36
CA VAL A 146 1.48 6.25 5.72
C VAL A 146 2.99 6.40 5.78
N THR A 147 3.49 7.04 6.84
CA THR A 147 4.91 7.15 7.13
C THR A 147 5.22 6.39 8.42
N ILE A 148 6.13 5.44 8.35
CA ILE A 148 6.62 4.66 9.47
C ILE A 148 8.06 5.09 9.70
N GLY A 149 8.38 5.53 10.91
CA GLY A 149 9.70 5.99 11.31
C GLY A 149 10.72 4.86 11.39
N ASN A 150 11.82 5.09 12.11
CA ASN A 150 12.89 4.12 12.29
C ASN A 150 12.64 3.25 13.53
N ASP A 151 13.18 2.02 13.51
CA ASP A 151 13.13 1.09 14.65
C ASP A 151 11.70 0.83 15.16
N VAL A 152 10.76 0.67 14.22
CA VAL A 152 9.36 0.43 14.51
C VAL A 152 9.05 -1.07 14.42
N TRP A 153 8.36 -1.60 15.44
CA TRP A 153 7.81 -2.94 15.40
C TRP A 153 6.30 -2.89 15.24
N ILE A 154 5.79 -3.52 14.18
CA ILE A 154 4.36 -3.68 13.93
C ILE A 154 4.02 -5.16 13.95
N GLY A 155 3.17 -5.56 14.90
CA GLY A 155 2.66 -6.92 15.04
C GLY A 155 1.78 -7.36 13.88
N GLU A 156 1.35 -8.61 13.91
CA GLU A 156 0.41 -9.14 12.93
C GLU A 156 -0.99 -8.55 13.13
N ASP A 157 -1.79 -8.49 12.04
CA ASP A 157 -3.19 -8.04 12.03
C ASP A 157 -3.43 -6.59 12.48
N VAL A 158 -2.38 -5.76 12.58
CA VAL A 158 -2.51 -4.34 12.93
C VAL A 158 -3.15 -3.57 11.79
N SER A 159 -4.10 -2.69 12.11
CA SER A 159 -4.74 -1.78 11.16
C SER A 159 -4.28 -0.34 11.41
N ILE A 160 -3.80 0.33 10.36
CA ILE A 160 -3.29 1.70 10.40
C ILE A 160 -4.19 2.59 9.53
N SER A 161 -4.66 3.71 10.07
CA SER A 161 -5.42 4.68 9.28
C SER A 161 -4.53 5.39 8.26
N ARG A 162 -5.12 5.79 7.15
CA ARG A 162 -4.44 6.62 6.13
C ARG A 162 -3.92 7.91 6.73
N GLY A 163 -2.78 8.38 6.23
CA GLY A 163 -2.17 9.65 6.64
C GLY A 163 -1.51 9.62 8.01
N VAL A 164 -1.48 8.46 8.68
CA VAL A 164 -0.81 8.30 9.98
C VAL A 164 0.71 8.36 9.79
N THR A 165 1.36 9.04 10.72
CA THR A 165 2.80 8.98 10.93
C THR A 165 3.07 8.23 12.21
N VAL A 166 3.77 7.10 12.11
CA VAL A 166 4.27 6.32 13.24
C VAL A 166 5.67 6.82 13.56
N GLY A 167 5.90 7.27 14.78
CA GLY A 167 7.20 7.79 15.22
C GLY A 167 8.27 6.71 15.41
N ASP A 168 9.52 7.14 15.47
CA ASP A 168 10.67 6.25 15.72
C ASP A 168 10.51 5.48 17.03
N GLY A 169 10.93 4.20 17.03
CA GLY A 169 10.89 3.33 18.20
C GLY A 169 9.50 2.88 18.65
N ALA A 170 8.45 3.15 17.87
CA ALA A 170 7.10 2.78 18.24
C ALA A 170 6.86 1.26 18.13
N ILE A 171 5.99 0.74 19.00
CA ILE A 171 5.50 -0.63 18.95
C ILE A 171 3.99 -0.59 18.78
N LEU A 172 3.50 -1.23 17.70
CA LEU A 172 2.08 -1.44 17.42
C LEU A 172 1.83 -2.96 17.44
N ALA A 173 1.10 -3.41 18.47
CA ALA A 173 0.82 -4.85 18.67
C ALA A 173 -0.63 -5.09 19.11
#